data_083a21ec72e97ac46acd61a585eae02d
#
_entry.id   083a21ec72e97ac46acd61a585eae02d
#
_cell.length_a   1.000
_cell.length_b   1.000
_cell.length_c   1.000
_cell.angle_alpha   90.00
_cell.angle_beta   90.00
_cell.angle_gamma   90.00
#
_symmetry.space_group_name_H-M   'P 1'
#
loop_
_entity.id
_entity.type
_entity.pdbx_description
1 polymer ?
#
loop_
_entity_poly.entity_id
_entity_poly.type
_entity_poly.pdbx_seq_one_letter_code
_entity_poly.pdbx_strand_id
1 'polypeptide(L)'
;MNFTNSEKYKNNPILKESFEFALMIVKYSELLDENKKFVISRQIVRSGTSIGANIKEAQNAESKADFIHKLKIALKEADETEYWLFLCENLENYPNPIGLLEKLNSILKMLNKIISTSKKQFAKTLIN
;
A
#
# COMPACT_ATOMS: atom_id res chain seq x y z
N MET A 1 -1.96 8.02 -20.03
CA MET A 1 -3.38 7.91 -19.64
C MET A 1 -3.54 8.30 -18.17
N ASN A 2 -4.52 9.13 -17.90
CA ASN A 2 -4.82 9.48 -16.51
C ASN A 2 -5.48 8.27 -15.82
N PHE A 3 -4.87 7.72 -14.79
CA PHE A 3 -5.39 6.53 -14.12
C PHE A 3 -6.77 6.75 -13.51
N THR A 4 -7.11 7.98 -13.10
CA THR A 4 -8.41 8.28 -12.51
C THR A 4 -9.57 8.10 -13.47
N ASN A 5 -9.31 8.10 -14.77
CA ASN A 5 -10.30 7.89 -15.81
C ASN A 5 -10.42 6.42 -16.23
N SER A 6 -9.58 5.55 -15.67
CA SER A 6 -9.64 4.12 -15.94
C SER A 6 -10.81 3.49 -15.15
N GLU A 7 -11.67 2.75 -15.83
CA GLU A 7 -12.75 2.01 -15.19
C GLU A 7 -12.24 1.09 -14.09
N LYS A 8 -11.08 0.45 -14.34
CA LYS A 8 -10.46 -0.48 -13.41
C LYS A 8 -10.15 0.16 -12.06
N TYR A 9 -9.57 1.37 -12.08
CA TYR A 9 -9.22 2.08 -10.84
C TYR A 9 -10.43 2.78 -10.22
N LYS A 10 -11.30 3.33 -11.06
CA LYS A 10 -12.47 4.07 -10.63
C LYS A 10 -13.42 3.23 -9.77
N ASN A 11 -13.57 1.94 -10.11
CA ASN A 11 -14.50 1.03 -9.45
C ASN A 11 -13.84 0.11 -8.41
N ASN A 12 -12.57 0.37 -8.09
CA ASN A 12 -11.82 -0.44 -7.13
C ASN A 12 -11.10 0.48 -6.14
N PRO A 13 -11.74 0.79 -4.99
CA PRO A 13 -11.20 1.75 -4.03
C PRO A 13 -9.79 1.44 -3.53
N ILE A 14 -9.49 0.17 -3.22
CA ILE A 14 -8.16 -0.17 -2.71
C ILE A 14 -7.08 0.02 -3.76
N LEU A 15 -7.39 -0.29 -5.01
CA LEU A 15 -6.47 -0.11 -6.12
C LEU A 15 -6.19 1.39 -6.34
N LYS A 16 -7.24 2.20 -6.33
CA LYS A 16 -7.13 3.65 -6.46
C LYS A 16 -6.34 4.27 -5.30
N GLU A 17 -6.72 3.94 -4.07
CA GLU A 17 -6.08 4.49 -2.87
C GLU A 17 -4.59 4.13 -2.80
N SER A 18 -4.25 2.89 -3.12
CA SER A 18 -2.85 2.45 -3.08
C SER A 18 -2.02 3.08 -4.19
N PHE A 19 -2.61 3.35 -5.36
CA PHE A 19 -1.91 4.06 -6.42
C PHE A 19 -1.67 5.53 -6.05
N GLU A 20 -2.68 6.20 -5.51
CA GLU A 20 -2.54 7.58 -5.03
C GLU A 20 -1.48 7.68 -3.94
N PHE A 21 -1.47 6.69 -3.04
CA PHE A 21 -0.46 6.61 -1.99
C PHE A 21 0.94 6.46 -2.59
N ALA A 22 1.10 5.62 -3.61
CA ALA A 22 2.39 5.43 -4.29
C ALA A 22 2.91 6.75 -4.87
N LEU A 23 2.02 7.55 -5.48
CA LEU A 23 2.39 8.87 -5.99
C LEU A 23 2.88 9.79 -4.87
N MET A 24 2.20 9.78 -3.73
CA MET A 24 2.60 10.57 -2.56
C MET A 24 3.94 10.10 -2.00
N ILE A 25 4.15 8.80 -1.97
CA ILE A 25 5.40 8.19 -1.49
C ILE A 25 6.59 8.60 -2.36
N VAL A 26 6.43 8.58 -3.69
CA VAL A 26 7.49 9.00 -4.60
C VAL A 26 7.87 10.47 -4.34
N LYS A 27 6.87 11.33 -4.18
CA LYS A 27 7.12 12.76 -3.87
C LYS A 27 7.81 12.93 -2.53
N TYR A 28 7.41 12.18 -1.51
CA TYR A 28 8.05 12.24 -0.21
C TYR A 28 9.50 11.73 -0.27
N SER A 29 9.74 10.67 -1.04
CA SER A 29 11.08 10.14 -1.27
C SER A 29 12.00 11.19 -1.93
N GLU A 30 11.47 11.94 -2.91
CA GLU A 30 12.23 13.00 -3.56
C GLU A 30 12.58 14.12 -2.55
N LEU A 31 11.64 14.44 -1.66
CA LEU A 31 11.87 15.43 -0.60
C LEU A 31 12.93 14.94 0.39
N LEU A 32 12.91 13.65 0.75
CA LEU A 32 13.94 13.03 1.57
C LEU A 32 15.31 13.13 0.90
N ASP A 33 15.37 12.87 -0.40
CA ASP A 33 16.61 12.95 -1.18
C ASP A 33 17.16 14.38 -1.20
N GLU A 34 16.28 15.38 -1.36
CA GLU A 34 16.67 16.79 -1.30
C GLU A 34 17.31 17.13 0.06
N ASN A 35 16.86 16.47 1.12
CA ASN A 35 17.40 16.63 2.47
C ASN A 35 18.51 15.62 2.78
N LYS A 36 19.02 14.93 1.78
CA LYS A 36 20.13 13.96 1.87
C LYS A 36 19.82 12.76 2.78
N LYS A 37 18.54 12.40 2.91
CA LYS A 37 18.10 11.25 3.71
C LYS A 37 17.97 10.02 2.80
N PHE A 38 19.04 9.67 2.09
CA PHE A 38 19.03 8.68 1.01
C PHE A 38 18.67 7.27 1.42
N VAL A 39 19.18 6.82 2.57
CA VAL A 39 18.97 5.43 3.02
C VAL A 39 17.47 5.17 3.28
N ILE A 40 16.84 6.04 4.05
CA ILE A 40 15.42 5.91 4.37
C ILE A 40 14.55 6.15 3.14
N SER A 41 14.94 7.09 2.29
CA SER A 41 14.24 7.36 1.03
C SER A 41 14.12 6.10 0.18
N ARG A 42 15.20 5.34 0.02
CA ARG A 42 15.18 4.10 -0.77
C ARG A 42 14.24 3.05 -0.18
N GLN A 43 14.24 2.91 1.15
CA GLN A 43 13.38 1.95 1.82
C GLN A 43 11.90 2.32 1.69
N ILE A 44 11.59 3.59 1.86
CA ILE A 44 10.22 4.09 1.76
C ILE A 44 9.65 3.93 0.35
N VAL A 45 10.43 4.30 -0.67
CA VAL A 45 9.94 4.19 -2.06
C VAL A 45 9.74 2.72 -2.44
N ARG A 46 10.64 1.83 -2.01
CA ARG A 46 10.53 0.39 -2.28
C ARG A 46 9.27 -0.19 -1.64
N SER A 47 9.12 -0.03 -0.33
CA SER A 47 7.99 -0.62 0.39
C SER A 47 6.67 0.08 0.06
N GLY A 48 6.67 1.39 0.00
CA GLY A 48 5.46 2.17 -0.24
C GLY A 48 4.84 1.96 -1.61
N THR A 49 5.66 1.75 -2.65
CA THR A 49 5.16 1.46 -4.00
C THR A 49 4.80 -0.02 -4.18
N SER A 50 5.39 -0.90 -3.37
CA SER A 50 5.10 -2.34 -3.41
C SER A 50 3.68 -2.66 -2.93
N ILE A 51 3.08 -1.82 -2.11
CA ILE A 51 1.70 -2.00 -1.65
C ILE A 51 0.76 -2.06 -2.86
N GLY A 52 0.75 -1.01 -3.65
CA GLY A 52 -0.10 -0.91 -4.85
C GLY A 52 0.25 -1.95 -5.91
N ALA A 53 1.55 -2.23 -6.09
CA ALA A 53 1.99 -3.23 -7.06
C ALA A 53 1.41 -4.61 -6.74
N ASN A 54 1.41 -5.02 -5.47
CA ASN A 54 0.85 -6.31 -5.06
C ASN A 54 -0.68 -6.33 -5.13
N ILE A 55 -1.32 -5.22 -4.81
CA ILE A 55 -2.77 -5.11 -4.95
C ILE A 55 -3.18 -5.24 -6.42
N LYS A 56 -2.43 -4.60 -7.32
CA LYS A 56 -2.66 -4.70 -8.75
C LYS A 56 -2.50 -6.15 -9.24
N GLU A 57 -1.43 -6.83 -8.81
CA GLU A 57 -1.20 -8.23 -9.16
C GLU A 57 -2.33 -9.13 -8.65
N ALA A 58 -2.87 -8.83 -7.48
CA ALA A 58 -3.99 -9.58 -6.90
C ALA A 58 -5.22 -9.57 -7.80
N GLN A 59 -5.43 -8.51 -8.59
CA GLN A 59 -6.59 -8.42 -9.50
C GLN A 59 -6.54 -9.48 -10.60
N ASN A 60 -5.36 -10.03 -10.88
CA ASN A 60 -5.15 -11.07 -11.89
C ASN A 60 -4.76 -12.40 -11.25
N ALA A 61 -5.15 -12.61 -10.00
CA ALA A 61 -4.82 -13.84 -9.27
C ALA A 61 -5.45 -15.06 -9.93
N GLU A 62 -4.72 -16.18 -9.89
CA GLU A 62 -5.15 -17.45 -10.49
C GLU A 62 -6.21 -18.19 -9.68
N SER A 63 -6.33 -17.84 -8.39
CA SER A 63 -7.26 -18.50 -7.47
C SER A 63 -7.58 -17.55 -6.31
N LYS A 64 -8.59 -17.91 -5.51
CA LYS A 64 -8.94 -17.18 -4.29
C LYS A 64 -7.76 -17.20 -3.30
N ALA A 65 -7.09 -18.34 -3.18
CA ALA A 65 -5.92 -18.48 -2.32
C ALA A 65 -4.78 -17.55 -2.76
N ASP A 66 -4.53 -17.47 -4.07
CA ASP A 66 -3.52 -16.58 -4.63
C ASP A 66 -3.88 -15.10 -4.41
N PHE A 67 -5.16 -14.76 -4.58
CA PHE A 67 -5.67 -13.41 -4.31
C PHE A 67 -5.37 -13.00 -2.86
N ILE A 68 -5.73 -13.85 -1.90
CA ILE A 68 -5.49 -13.61 -0.47
C ILE A 68 -3.99 -13.48 -0.20
N HIS A 69 -3.17 -14.35 -0.80
CA HIS A 69 -1.73 -14.33 -0.63
C HIS A 69 -1.12 -13.01 -1.09
N LYS A 70 -1.51 -12.53 -2.27
CA LYS A 70 -1.02 -11.25 -2.82
C LYS A 70 -1.40 -10.07 -1.94
N LEU A 71 -2.63 -10.07 -1.40
CA LEU A 71 -3.06 -9.02 -0.48
C LEU A 71 -2.32 -9.07 0.85
N LYS A 72 -1.96 -10.26 1.33
CA LYS A 72 -1.13 -10.39 2.54
C LYS A 72 0.27 -9.82 2.33
N ILE A 73 0.84 -10.00 1.13
CA ILE A 73 2.13 -9.39 0.79
C ILE A 73 1.99 -7.86 0.82
N ALA A 74 0.91 -7.33 0.22
CA ALA A 74 0.64 -5.90 0.26
C ALA A 74 0.53 -5.37 1.70
N LEU A 75 -0.17 -6.11 2.56
CA LEU A 75 -0.32 -5.75 3.98
C LEU A 75 1.03 -5.70 4.68
N LYS A 76 1.88 -6.67 4.42
CA LYS A 76 3.23 -6.75 4.98
C LYS A 76 4.07 -5.55 4.55
N GLU A 77 3.99 -5.17 3.27
CA GLU A 77 4.68 -3.98 2.76
C GLU A 77 4.12 -2.69 3.37
N ALA A 78 2.82 -2.65 3.62
CA ALA A 78 2.18 -1.50 4.28
C ALA A 78 2.68 -1.37 5.73
N ASP A 79 2.81 -2.48 6.45
CA ASP A 79 3.36 -2.48 7.81
C ASP A 79 4.81 -1.98 7.83
N GLU A 80 5.62 -2.42 6.87
CA GLU A 80 7.01 -1.95 6.75
C GLU A 80 7.05 -0.44 6.45
N THR A 81 6.19 0.02 5.54
CA THR A 81 6.12 1.45 5.19
C THR A 81 5.74 2.29 6.41
N GLU A 82 4.79 1.82 7.21
CA GLU A 82 4.39 2.49 8.45
C GLU A 82 5.58 2.64 9.39
N TYR A 83 6.38 1.61 9.54
CA TYR A 83 7.58 1.64 10.37
C TYR A 83 8.54 2.74 9.91
N TRP A 84 8.85 2.81 8.61
CA TRP A 84 9.73 3.84 8.07
C TRP A 84 9.17 5.25 8.28
N LEU A 85 7.85 5.42 8.08
CA LEU A 85 7.21 6.73 8.27
C LEU A 85 7.20 7.16 9.73
N PHE A 86 7.01 6.22 10.66
CA PHE A 86 7.13 6.51 12.10
C PHE A 86 8.54 6.96 12.47
N LEU A 87 9.57 6.36 11.87
CA LEU A 87 10.94 6.82 12.08
C LEU A 87 11.08 8.28 11.61
N CYS A 88 10.56 8.59 10.42
CA CYS A 88 10.62 9.96 9.88
C CYS A 88 9.88 10.95 10.77
N GLU A 89 8.77 10.55 11.36
CA GLU A 89 7.98 11.41 12.26
C GLU A 89 8.75 11.76 13.53
N ASN A 90 9.60 10.84 13.99
CA ASN A 90 10.30 10.98 15.27
C ASN A 90 11.76 11.41 15.15
N LEU A 91 12.28 11.55 13.94
CA LEU A 91 13.65 12.01 13.71
C LEU A 91 13.66 13.51 13.45
N GLU A 92 14.64 14.20 14.04
CA GLU A 92 14.83 15.64 13.82
C GLU A 92 15.28 15.89 12.38
N ASN A 93 14.84 17.01 11.81
CA ASN A 93 15.22 17.45 10.48
C ASN A 93 14.73 16.56 9.33
N TYR A 94 13.70 15.75 9.59
CA TYR A 94 13.03 14.97 8.56
C TYR A 94 11.70 15.63 8.20
N PRO A 95 11.31 15.63 6.91
CA PRO A 95 10.00 16.14 6.52
C PRO A 95 8.87 15.40 7.23
N ASN A 96 7.80 16.13 7.55
CA ASN A 96 6.67 15.58 8.30
C ASN A 96 5.85 14.60 7.43
N PRO A 97 5.69 13.33 7.85
CA PRO A 97 4.95 12.34 7.08
C PRO A 97 3.47 12.20 7.46
N ILE A 98 2.89 13.15 8.18
CA ILE A 98 1.57 12.95 8.80
C ILE A 98 0.46 12.63 7.79
N GLY A 99 0.42 13.30 6.66
CA GLY A 99 -0.57 13.03 5.62
C GLY A 99 -0.43 11.63 5.04
N LEU A 100 0.81 11.15 4.92
CA LEU A 100 1.11 9.80 4.45
C LEU A 100 0.65 8.75 5.45
N LEU A 101 0.90 9.00 6.75
CA LEU A 101 0.48 8.08 7.81
C LEU A 101 -1.05 7.96 7.87
N GLU A 102 -1.76 9.05 7.71
CA GLU A 102 -3.23 9.04 7.70
C GLU A 102 -3.77 8.22 6.53
N LYS A 103 -3.22 8.43 5.33
CA LYS A 103 -3.65 7.68 4.14
C LYS A 103 -3.28 6.20 4.26
N LEU A 104 -2.10 5.89 4.75
CA LEU A 104 -1.66 4.52 4.97
C LEU A 104 -2.56 3.79 5.97
N ASN A 105 -2.96 4.46 7.04
CA ASN A 105 -3.88 3.88 8.02
C ASN A 105 -5.20 3.48 7.38
N SER A 106 -5.72 4.31 6.50
CA SER A 106 -6.93 4.02 5.72
C SER A 106 -6.75 2.78 4.84
N ILE A 107 -5.61 2.68 4.16
CA ILE A 107 -5.26 1.53 3.30
C ILE A 107 -5.15 0.25 4.14
N LEU A 108 -4.50 0.32 5.30
CA LEU A 108 -4.37 -0.82 6.22
C LEU A 108 -5.73 -1.36 6.64
N LYS A 109 -6.65 -0.48 6.99
CA LYS A 109 -8.01 -0.87 7.37
C LYS A 109 -8.74 -1.55 6.21
N MET A 110 -8.62 -1.01 5.01
CA MET A 110 -9.24 -1.57 3.81
C MET A 110 -8.66 -2.96 3.50
N LEU A 111 -7.34 -3.11 3.55
CA LEU A 111 -6.67 -4.40 3.29
C LEU A 111 -7.11 -5.46 4.29
N ASN A 112 -7.12 -5.12 5.58
CA ASN A 112 -7.52 -6.06 6.62
C ASN A 112 -8.97 -6.54 6.41
N LYS A 113 -9.86 -5.62 6.05
CA LYS A 113 -11.26 -5.95 5.78
C LYS A 113 -11.42 -6.88 4.57
N ILE A 114 -10.73 -6.57 3.48
CA ILE A 114 -10.79 -7.36 2.24
C ILE A 114 -10.24 -8.77 2.50
N ILE A 115 -9.10 -8.87 3.18
CA ILE A 115 -8.48 -10.15 3.51
C ILE A 115 -9.41 -10.99 4.38
N SER A 116 -9.98 -10.39 5.43
CA SER A 116 -10.90 -11.08 6.33
C SER A 116 -12.13 -11.60 5.59
N THR A 117 -12.76 -10.76 4.77
CA THR A 117 -13.93 -11.15 3.97
C THR A 117 -13.57 -12.27 2.99
N SER A 118 -12.42 -12.15 2.33
CA SER A 118 -11.98 -13.15 1.34
C SER A 118 -11.66 -14.50 1.98
N LYS A 119 -11.08 -14.50 3.18
CA LYS A 119 -10.83 -15.73 3.95
C LYS A 119 -12.12 -16.44 4.32
N LYS A 120 -13.14 -15.71 4.73
CA LYS A 120 -14.44 -16.26 5.07
C LYS A 120 -15.12 -16.89 3.86
N GLN A 121 -15.06 -16.22 2.71
CA GLN A 121 -15.61 -16.74 1.46
C GLN A 121 -14.88 -18.00 1.01
N PHE A 122 -13.54 -18.01 1.14
CA PHE A 122 -12.71 -19.16 0.78
C PHE A 122 -13.02 -20.38 1.67
N ALA A 123 -13.17 -20.15 2.97
CA ALA A 123 -13.51 -21.21 3.92
C ALA A 123 -14.88 -21.83 3.60
N LYS A 124 -15.89 -21.03 3.27
CA LYS A 124 -17.21 -21.52 2.86
C LYS A 124 -17.13 -22.38 1.61
N THR A 125 -16.34 -21.96 0.63
CA THR A 125 -16.15 -22.71 -0.62
C THR A 125 -15.55 -24.10 -0.36
N LEU A 126 -14.60 -24.18 0.58
CA LEU A 126 -13.96 -25.46 0.92
C LEU A 126 -14.89 -26.42 1.67
N ILE A 127 -15.84 -25.89 2.45
CA ILE A 127 -16.79 -26.71 3.22
C ILE A 127 -17.89 -27.26 2.31
N ASN A 128 -18.31 -26.50 1.33
CA ASN A 128 -19.35 -26.91 0.38
C ASN A 128 -18.77 -27.78 -0.72
#